data_6a3a60c42a3bb43979c1bd0fa512e125
#
_entry.id   6a3a60c42a3bb43979c1bd0fa512e125
#
_cell.length_a   1.000
_cell.length_b   1.000
_cell.length_c   1.000
_cell.angle_alpha   90.00
_cell.angle_beta   90.00
_cell.angle_gamma   90.00
#
_symmetry.space_group_name_H-M   'P 1'
#
loop_
_entity.id
_entity.type
_entity.pdbx_description
1 polymer ?
#
loop_
_entity_poly.entity_id
_entity_poly.type
_entity_poly.pdbx_seq_one_letter_code
_entity_poly.pdbx_strand_id
1 'polypeptide(L)'
;FIPLFERNGNIIRLDEYVFRAVCRQQKEWQKQGQKLLPVSVNISRVSLYYSSVVEKYESIIRSFDLDSKYIQLEITESATIDNNEIFNLLEQFHTAGFKILLDDFGSGYSSLAALNRMHFDTIKLDKSLVDYIGDDNGEKLLNSITKLAQSFGMEITAEGVETVEQLMFLCNLDCDDIQGYYFSRPLPVKEYEECLKEACM
;
A
#
# COMPACT_ATOMS: atom_id res chain seq x y z
N PHE A 1 17.61 9.16 3.96
CA PHE A 1 17.22 10.50 3.52
C PHE A 1 15.76 10.85 3.87
N ILE A 2 14.83 9.85 3.99
CA ILE A 2 13.41 10.07 4.32
C ILE A 2 13.25 10.92 5.61
N PRO A 3 13.86 10.57 6.77
CA PRO A 3 13.67 11.36 7.99
C PRO A 3 14.21 12.80 7.89
N LEU A 4 15.17 13.05 7.00
CA LEU A 4 15.66 14.40 6.73
C LEU A 4 14.63 15.20 5.93
N PHE A 5 14.02 14.57 4.92
CA PHE A 5 13.03 15.20 4.05
C PHE A 5 11.72 15.50 4.79
N GLU A 6 11.32 14.63 5.71
CA GLU A 6 10.18 14.88 6.60
C GLU A 6 10.42 16.10 7.50
N ARG A 7 11.61 16.19 8.14
CA ARG A 7 11.95 17.32 9.02
C ARG A 7 12.01 18.67 8.31
N ASN A 8 12.40 18.72 7.04
CA ASN A 8 12.53 19.97 6.29
C ASN A 8 11.39 20.21 5.28
N GLY A 9 10.36 19.34 5.27
CA GLY A 9 9.19 19.44 4.39
C GLY A 9 9.43 19.06 2.92
N ASN A 10 10.64 18.66 2.54
CA ASN A 10 10.92 18.24 1.16
C ASN A 10 10.26 16.91 0.78
N ILE A 11 9.80 16.15 1.78
CA ILE A 11 9.08 14.89 1.56
C ILE A 11 7.82 15.10 0.70
N ILE A 12 7.11 16.22 0.86
CA ILE A 12 5.93 16.57 0.04
C ILE A 12 6.27 16.61 -1.45
N ARG A 13 7.45 17.15 -1.78
CA ARG A 13 7.92 17.21 -3.18
C ARG A 13 8.35 15.85 -3.70
N LEU A 14 8.90 15.01 -2.82
CA LEU A 14 9.28 13.64 -3.18
C LEU A 14 8.03 12.80 -3.44
N ASP A 15 7.03 12.84 -2.56
CA ASP A 15 5.78 12.10 -2.72
C ASP A 15 5.08 12.50 -4.02
N GLU A 16 4.98 13.81 -4.30
CA GLU A 16 4.45 14.29 -5.57
C GLU A 16 5.25 13.80 -6.79
N TYR A 17 6.57 13.82 -6.69
CA TYR A 17 7.44 13.34 -7.77
C TYR A 17 7.22 11.86 -8.06
N VAL A 18 7.17 11.02 -7.01
CA VAL A 18 6.94 9.58 -7.13
C VAL A 18 5.55 9.32 -7.72
N PHE A 19 4.51 9.99 -7.20
CA PHE A 19 3.16 9.86 -7.73
C PHE A 19 3.07 10.20 -9.23
N ARG A 20 3.70 11.32 -9.65
CA ARG A 20 3.78 11.70 -11.08
C ARG A 20 4.56 10.69 -11.92
N ALA A 21 5.62 10.10 -11.36
CA ALA A 21 6.41 9.09 -12.06
C ALA A 21 5.59 7.82 -12.31
N VAL A 22 4.82 7.37 -11.32
CA VAL A 22 3.91 6.22 -11.45
C VAL A 22 2.80 6.54 -12.45
N CYS A 23 2.15 7.71 -12.38
CA CYS A 23 1.14 8.12 -13.37
C CYS A 23 1.70 8.10 -14.79
N ARG A 24 2.92 8.60 -14.98
CA ARG A 24 3.57 8.59 -16.30
C ARG A 24 3.79 7.17 -16.79
N GLN A 25 4.26 6.27 -15.93
CA GLN A 25 4.51 4.88 -16.30
C GLN A 25 3.20 4.14 -16.63
N GLN A 26 2.16 4.32 -15.83
CA GLN A 26 0.84 3.75 -16.10
C GLN A 26 0.29 4.26 -17.45
N LYS A 27 0.48 5.54 -17.76
CA LYS A 27 0.05 6.10 -19.05
C LYS A 27 0.83 5.53 -20.24
N GLU A 28 2.12 5.27 -20.08
CA GLU A 28 2.92 4.62 -21.13
C GLU A 28 2.46 3.18 -21.36
N TRP A 29 2.20 2.40 -20.31
CA TRP A 29 1.62 1.05 -20.43
C TRP A 29 0.24 1.07 -21.10
N GLN A 30 -0.63 2.03 -20.74
CA GLN A 30 -1.94 2.19 -21.37
C GLN A 30 -1.80 2.46 -22.88
N LYS A 31 -0.88 3.35 -23.29
CA LYS A 31 -0.63 3.63 -24.72
C LYS A 31 -0.10 2.43 -25.49
N GLN A 32 0.65 1.57 -24.81
CA GLN A 32 1.17 0.32 -25.38
C GLN A 32 0.10 -0.80 -25.44
N GLY A 33 -1.12 -0.54 -24.96
CA GLY A 33 -2.20 -1.52 -24.89
C GLY A 33 -1.99 -2.60 -23.84
N GLN A 34 -1.11 -2.38 -22.87
CA GLN A 34 -0.90 -3.33 -21.77
C GLN A 34 -2.09 -3.26 -20.79
N LYS A 35 -2.41 -4.41 -20.19
CA LYS A 35 -3.36 -4.45 -19.08
C LYS A 35 -2.76 -3.71 -17.90
N LEU A 36 -3.43 -2.65 -17.46
CA LEU A 36 -2.99 -1.90 -16.27
C LEU A 36 -3.30 -2.70 -15.01
N LEU A 37 -2.31 -2.80 -14.14
CA LEU A 37 -2.44 -3.29 -12.78
C LEU A 37 -2.37 -2.08 -11.83
N PRO A 38 -3.08 -2.09 -10.69
CA PRO A 38 -2.91 -1.08 -9.67
C PRO A 38 -1.46 -1.03 -9.18
N VAL A 39 -0.95 0.17 -8.94
CA VAL A 39 0.38 0.39 -8.35
C VAL A 39 0.20 1.24 -7.11
N SER A 40 0.75 0.79 -6.00
CA SER A 40 0.72 1.52 -4.75
C SER A 40 1.86 2.54 -4.65
N VAL A 41 1.58 3.66 -4.00
CA VAL A 41 2.55 4.72 -3.72
C VAL A 41 2.41 5.19 -2.27
N ASN A 42 3.53 5.35 -1.60
CA ASN A 42 3.57 5.88 -0.25
C ASN A 42 3.20 7.36 -0.22
N ILE A 43 2.39 7.75 0.77
CA ILE A 43 2.14 9.14 1.14
C ILE A 43 2.64 9.36 2.57
N SER A 44 3.59 10.28 2.73
CA SER A 44 4.11 10.62 4.04
C SER A 44 3.06 11.30 4.92
N ARG A 45 3.20 11.11 6.24
CA ARG A 45 2.38 11.82 7.23
C ARG A 45 2.39 13.34 6.99
N VAL A 46 3.53 13.91 6.64
CA VAL A 46 3.68 15.35 6.39
C VAL A 46 2.84 15.80 5.20
N SER A 47 2.77 15.00 4.15
CA SER A 47 1.93 15.29 2.98
C SER A 47 0.44 15.24 3.30
N LEU A 48 0.00 14.36 4.20
CA LEU A 48 -1.39 14.26 4.62
C LEU A 48 -1.89 15.51 5.34
N TYR A 49 -1.00 16.27 5.99
CA TYR A 49 -1.37 17.55 6.63
C TYR A 49 -1.40 18.75 5.67
N TYR A 50 -1.08 18.55 4.41
CA TYR A 50 -1.17 19.62 3.42
C TYR A 50 -2.62 19.81 2.97
N SER A 51 -3.18 20.99 3.19
CA SER A 51 -4.62 21.28 3.08
C SER A 51 -5.27 21.03 1.72
N SER A 52 -4.48 20.86 0.66
CA SER A 52 -4.96 20.60 -0.70
C SER A 52 -4.36 19.34 -1.31
N VAL A 53 -4.00 18.36 -0.47
CA VAL A 53 -3.34 17.13 -0.95
C VAL A 53 -4.25 16.32 -1.87
N VAL A 54 -5.54 16.18 -1.55
CA VAL A 54 -6.49 15.40 -2.35
C VAL A 54 -6.67 16.04 -3.73
N GLU A 55 -7.02 17.32 -3.77
CA GLU A 55 -7.21 18.07 -5.03
C GLU A 55 -5.94 18.05 -5.88
N LYS A 56 -4.78 18.08 -5.25
CA LYS A 56 -3.51 18.01 -5.93
C LYS A 56 -3.31 16.66 -6.60
N TYR A 57 -3.54 15.55 -5.90
CA TYR A 57 -3.40 14.20 -6.44
C TYR A 57 -4.45 13.92 -7.53
N GLU A 58 -5.70 14.37 -7.33
CA GLU A 58 -6.72 14.33 -8.38
C GLU A 58 -6.30 15.12 -9.65
N SER A 59 -5.78 16.32 -9.47
CA SER A 59 -5.30 17.15 -10.59
C SER A 59 -4.17 16.46 -11.35
N ILE A 60 -3.25 15.81 -10.64
CA ILE A 60 -2.16 15.07 -11.26
C ILE A 60 -2.72 13.92 -12.09
N ILE A 61 -3.54 13.04 -11.52
CA ILE A 61 -4.02 11.84 -12.22
C ILE A 61 -4.88 12.22 -13.44
N ARG A 62 -5.72 13.26 -13.30
CA ARG A 62 -6.50 13.82 -14.42
C ARG A 62 -5.60 14.37 -15.53
N SER A 63 -4.45 14.97 -15.20
CA SER A 63 -3.51 15.49 -16.21
C SER A 63 -2.87 14.39 -17.07
N PHE A 64 -2.86 13.15 -16.58
CA PHE A 64 -2.43 11.97 -17.33
C PHE A 64 -3.60 11.22 -17.99
N ASP A 65 -4.84 11.67 -17.82
CA ASP A 65 -6.02 10.97 -18.31
C ASP A 65 -6.03 9.50 -17.88
N LEU A 66 -5.89 9.28 -16.57
CA LEU A 66 -5.89 7.98 -15.89
C LEU A 66 -7.07 7.91 -14.91
N ASP A 67 -7.55 6.69 -14.69
CA ASP A 67 -8.52 6.38 -13.64
C ASP A 67 -7.79 6.16 -12.31
N SER A 68 -8.30 6.75 -11.21
CA SER A 68 -7.72 6.67 -9.86
C SER A 68 -7.56 5.23 -9.37
N LYS A 69 -8.41 4.31 -9.80
CA LYS A 69 -8.34 2.88 -9.43
C LYS A 69 -7.03 2.19 -9.78
N TYR A 70 -6.21 2.77 -10.67
CA TYR A 70 -4.89 2.21 -11.04
C TYR A 70 -3.75 2.71 -10.15
N ILE A 71 -4.04 3.59 -9.18
CA ILE A 71 -3.06 4.04 -8.20
C ILE A 71 -3.67 3.92 -6.81
N GLN A 72 -2.98 3.20 -5.95
CA GLN A 72 -3.36 3.01 -4.55
C GLN A 72 -2.44 3.84 -3.66
N LEU A 73 -2.94 4.29 -2.52
CA LEU A 73 -2.20 5.16 -1.61
C LEU A 73 -1.84 4.40 -0.34
N GLU A 74 -0.54 4.24 -0.07
CA GLU A 74 -0.05 3.59 1.14
C GLU A 74 0.17 4.62 2.24
N ILE A 75 -0.43 4.38 3.39
CA ILE A 75 -0.34 5.25 4.57
C ILE A 75 0.09 4.39 5.75
N THR A 76 1.20 4.75 6.37
CA THR A 76 1.72 3.99 7.50
C THR A 76 0.79 4.06 8.71
N GLU A 77 0.74 3.00 9.51
CA GLU A 77 -0.03 2.96 10.75
C GLU A 77 0.26 4.16 11.66
N SER A 78 1.52 4.53 11.79
CA SER A 78 1.94 5.66 12.62
C SER A 78 1.37 7.02 12.18
N ALA A 79 1.02 7.16 10.90
CA ALA A 79 0.40 8.38 10.37
C ALA A 79 -1.06 8.53 10.80
N THR A 80 -1.72 7.43 11.19
CA THR A 80 -3.15 7.40 11.53
C THR A 80 -3.44 7.65 13.02
N ILE A 81 -2.40 7.69 13.87
CA ILE A 81 -2.57 7.83 15.31
C ILE A 81 -3.13 9.22 15.68
N ASP A 82 -4.21 9.21 16.47
CA ASP A 82 -4.81 10.35 17.18
C ASP A 82 -5.29 11.55 16.35
N ASN A 83 -5.70 11.35 15.08
CA ASN A 83 -6.15 12.50 14.30
C ASN A 83 -7.50 12.28 13.58
N ASN A 84 -8.55 12.99 14.05
CA ASN A 84 -9.85 13.02 13.39
C ASN A 84 -9.81 13.67 11.98
N GLU A 85 -8.82 14.54 11.72
CA GLU A 85 -8.67 15.19 10.42
C GLU A 85 -8.27 14.18 9.34
N ILE A 86 -7.45 13.19 9.69
CA ILE A 86 -7.04 12.12 8.77
C ILE A 86 -8.26 11.29 8.34
N PHE A 87 -9.20 11.00 9.23
CA PHE A 87 -10.43 10.30 8.84
C PHE A 87 -11.15 11.00 7.69
N ASN A 88 -11.42 12.31 7.83
CA ASN A 88 -12.07 13.08 6.77
C ASN A 88 -11.25 13.13 5.49
N LEU A 89 -9.92 13.12 5.59
CA LEU A 89 -9.02 13.12 4.45
C LEU A 89 -9.09 11.79 3.68
N LEU A 90 -9.12 10.65 4.39
CA LEU A 90 -9.27 9.34 3.76
C LEU A 90 -10.60 9.23 3.00
N GLU A 91 -11.70 9.72 3.58
CA GLU A 91 -13.01 9.77 2.92
C GLU A 91 -12.99 10.64 1.64
N GLN A 92 -12.22 11.73 1.65
CA GLN A 92 -12.03 12.56 0.45
C GLN A 92 -11.24 11.81 -0.63
N PHE A 93 -10.18 11.08 -0.27
CA PHE A 93 -9.46 10.24 -1.22
C PHE A 93 -10.33 9.13 -1.80
N HIS A 94 -11.16 8.47 -0.99
CA HIS A 94 -12.13 7.48 -1.48
C HIS A 94 -13.15 8.12 -2.45
N THR A 95 -13.65 9.32 -2.11
CA THR A 95 -14.56 10.09 -2.99
C THR A 95 -13.89 10.42 -4.33
N ALA A 96 -12.57 10.68 -4.31
CA ALA A 96 -11.75 10.88 -5.51
C ALA A 96 -11.43 9.57 -6.27
N GLY A 97 -11.86 8.42 -5.74
CA GLY A 97 -11.73 7.11 -6.38
C GLY A 97 -10.41 6.39 -6.12
N PHE A 98 -9.61 6.85 -5.14
CA PHE A 98 -8.40 6.14 -4.72
C PHE A 98 -8.74 5.01 -3.74
N LYS A 99 -8.01 3.91 -3.84
CA LYS A 99 -7.91 2.90 -2.78
C LYS A 99 -6.82 3.29 -1.79
N ILE A 100 -7.05 3.00 -0.50
CA ILE A 100 -6.13 3.33 0.58
C ILE A 100 -5.68 2.06 1.29
N LEU A 101 -4.36 1.89 1.40
CA LEU A 101 -3.71 0.76 2.04
C LEU A 101 -3.11 1.21 3.36
N LEU A 102 -3.37 0.46 4.42
CA LEU A 102 -2.70 0.62 5.71
C LEU A 102 -1.39 -0.14 5.70
N ASP A 103 -0.29 0.60 5.71
CA ASP A 103 1.07 0.06 5.60
C ASP A 103 1.74 -0.16 6.96
N ASP A 104 2.76 -1.02 6.99
CA ASP A 104 3.57 -1.38 8.18
C ASP A 104 2.74 -1.92 9.37
N PHE A 105 1.59 -2.54 9.13
CA PHE A 105 0.75 -3.03 10.22
C PHE A 105 1.46 -4.13 11.03
N GLY A 106 1.58 -3.86 12.34
CA GLY A 106 2.23 -4.76 13.29
C GLY A 106 3.69 -4.43 13.58
N SER A 107 4.28 -3.45 12.88
CA SER A 107 5.66 -3.00 13.15
C SER A 107 5.81 -2.19 14.44
N GLY A 108 4.71 -1.75 15.06
CA GLY A 108 4.73 -0.84 16.21
C GLY A 108 3.53 -0.99 17.14
N TYR A 109 3.05 0.12 17.66
CA TYR A 109 1.86 0.15 18.53
C TYR A 109 0.58 0.12 17.67
N SER A 110 0.19 -1.08 17.25
CA SER A 110 -1.01 -1.28 16.44
C SER A 110 -2.26 -0.81 17.17
N SER A 111 -2.91 0.22 16.64
CA SER A 111 -4.16 0.72 17.17
C SER A 111 -5.33 0.04 16.47
N LEU A 112 -5.87 -1.02 17.06
CA LEU A 112 -7.16 -1.60 16.62
C LEU A 112 -8.28 -0.54 16.56
N ALA A 113 -8.12 0.57 17.31
CA ALA A 113 -9.04 1.69 17.25
C ALA A 113 -8.99 2.42 15.89
N ALA A 114 -7.83 2.47 15.23
CA ALA A 114 -7.71 3.05 13.89
C ALA A 114 -8.50 2.21 12.87
N LEU A 115 -8.36 0.88 12.90
CA LEU A 115 -9.10 -0.03 12.02
C LEU A 115 -10.62 0.09 12.19
N ASN A 116 -11.10 0.32 13.41
CA ASN A 116 -12.54 0.49 13.68
C ASN A 116 -13.09 1.85 13.23
N ARG A 117 -12.23 2.87 13.11
CA ARG A 117 -12.65 4.26 12.84
C ARG A 117 -12.40 4.71 11.42
N MET A 118 -11.40 4.13 10.76
CA MET A 118 -10.94 4.53 9.44
C MET A 118 -11.24 3.41 8.45
N HIS A 119 -11.72 3.78 7.29
CA HIS A 119 -11.94 2.84 6.20
C HIS A 119 -10.64 2.69 5.40
N PHE A 120 -10.08 1.50 5.42
CA PHE A 120 -8.97 1.08 4.56
C PHE A 120 -9.46 -0.02 3.64
N ASP A 121 -9.01 -0.01 2.38
CA ASP A 121 -9.33 -1.06 1.41
C ASP A 121 -8.47 -2.30 1.64
N THR A 122 -7.22 -2.11 2.03
CA THR A 122 -6.24 -3.18 2.21
C THR A 122 -5.42 -2.94 3.47
N ILE A 123 -5.07 -4.01 4.17
CA ILE A 123 -4.07 -4.02 5.24
C ILE A 123 -2.82 -4.75 4.76
N LYS A 124 -1.63 -4.14 4.94
CA LYS A 124 -0.34 -4.74 4.61
C LYS A 124 0.32 -5.23 5.90
N LEU A 125 0.45 -6.55 6.02
CA LEU A 125 1.11 -7.19 7.16
C LEU A 125 2.62 -7.03 7.00
N ASP A 126 3.25 -6.31 7.92
CA ASP A 126 4.69 -6.08 7.91
C ASP A 126 5.48 -7.39 8.01
N LYS A 127 6.68 -7.40 7.43
CA LYS A 127 7.61 -8.54 7.49
C LYS A 127 7.81 -9.08 8.91
N SER A 128 7.84 -8.22 9.93
CA SER A 128 8.02 -8.65 11.32
C SER A 128 6.91 -9.60 11.80
N LEU A 129 5.68 -9.47 11.28
CA LEU A 129 4.60 -10.42 11.55
C LEU A 129 4.79 -11.71 10.74
N VAL A 130 5.19 -11.59 9.46
CA VAL A 130 5.45 -12.75 8.58
C VAL A 130 6.59 -13.61 9.12
N ASP A 131 7.58 -13.00 9.73
CA ASP A 131 8.72 -13.71 10.36
C ASP A 131 8.32 -14.57 11.58
N TYR A 132 7.10 -14.42 12.12
CA TYR A 132 6.59 -15.30 13.17
C TYR A 132 6.06 -16.65 12.65
N ILE A 133 5.96 -16.85 11.33
CA ILE A 133 5.52 -18.12 10.74
C ILE A 133 6.53 -19.21 11.10
N GLY A 134 6.02 -20.34 11.64
CA GLY A 134 6.81 -21.41 12.23
C GLY A 134 6.82 -21.37 13.77
N ASP A 135 6.29 -20.31 14.39
CA ASP A 135 6.02 -20.25 15.84
C ASP A 135 4.52 -20.38 16.12
N ASP A 136 4.12 -21.30 16.99
CA ASP A 136 2.71 -21.60 17.28
C ASP A 136 1.90 -20.36 17.74
N ASN A 137 2.51 -19.46 18.49
CA ASN A 137 1.85 -18.25 18.98
C ASN A 137 1.80 -17.17 17.91
N GLY A 138 2.86 -17.06 17.12
CA GLY A 138 2.92 -16.15 15.98
C GLY A 138 1.89 -16.50 14.91
N GLU A 139 1.74 -17.78 14.59
CA GLU A 139 0.72 -18.25 13.65
C GLU A 139 -0.72 -17.98 14.14
N LYS A 140 -0.98 -18.18 15.43
CA LYS A 140 -2.26 -17.81 16.05
C LYS A 140 -2.52 -16.31 15.98
N LEU A 141 -1.49 -15.49 16.17
CA LEU A 141 -1.59 -14.04 16.07
C LEU A 141 -1.94 -13.64 14.63
N LEU A 142 -1.19 -14.12 13.64
CA LEU A 142 -1.45 -13.86 12.21
C LEU A 142 -2.88 -14.26 11.82
N ASN A 143 -3.33 -15.47 12.20
CA ASN A 143 -4.70 -15.93 11.95
C ASN A 143 -5.75 -15.00 12.58
N SER A 144 -5.49 -14.47 13.78
CA SER A 144 -6.39 -13.54 14.45
C SER A 144 -6.47 -12.19 13.75
N ILE A 145 -5.32 -11.66 13.32
CA ILE A 145 -5.23 -10.40 12.58
C ILE A 145 -5.93 -10.53 11.22
N THR A 146 -5.66 -11.61 10.49
CA THR A 146 -6.27 -11.88 9.18
C THR A 146 -7.79 -11.93 9.27
N LYS A 147 -8.32 -12.68 10.24
CA LYS A 147 -9.77 -12.75 10.48
C LYS A 147 -10.37 -11.40 10.87
N LEU A 148 -9.64 -10.62 11.64
CA LEU A 148 -10.09 -9.27 12.01
C LEU A 148 -10.18 -8.38 10.75
N ALA A 149 -9.15 -8.33 9.91
CA ALA A 149 -9.14 -7.56 8.67
C ALA A 149 -10.30 -7.98 7.74
N GLN A 150 -10.48 -9.29 7.55
CA GLN A 150 -11.59 -9.86 6.77
C GLN A 150 -12.97 -9.45 7.34
N SER A 151 -13.11 -9.38 8.67
CA SER A 151 -14.37 -8.95 9.29
C SER A 151 -14.73 -7.49 9.03
N PHE A 152 -13.74 -6.66 8.71
CA PHE A 152 -13.90 -5.26 8.25
C PHE A 152 -14.03 -5.15 6.72
N GLY A 153 -13.94 -6.26 5.98
CA GLY A 153 -14.01 -6.28 4.52
C GLY A 153 -12.75 -5.77 3.83
N MET A 154 -11.61 -5.78 4.52
CA MET A 154 -10.31 -5.37 3.98
C MET A 154 -9.67 -6.52 3.21
N GLU A 155 -9.04 -6.20 2.08
CA GLU A 155 -8.06 -7.07 1.42
C GLU A 155 -6.77 -7.16 2.29
N ILE A 156 -6.04 -8.26 2.17
CA ILE A 156 -4.83 -8.51 2.98
C ILE A 156 -3.64 -8.73 2.06
N THR A 157 -2.62 -7.92 2.21
CA THR A 157 -1.31 -8.10 1.57
C THR A 157 -0.27 -8.52 2.61
N ALA A 158 0.41 -9.63 2.40
CA ALA A 158 1.54 -10.03 3.26
C ALA A 158 2.86 -9.60 2.63
N GLU A 159 3.72 -8.93 3.40
CA GLU A 159 4.99 -8.40 2.94
C GLU A 159 6.21 -9.18 3.44
N GLY A 160 7.31 -9.08 2.70
CA GLY A 160 8.58 -9.65 3.11
C GLY A 160 8.62 -11.17 3.11
N VAL A 161 7.79 -11.82 2.28
CA VAL A 161 7.79 -13.27 2.12
C VAL A 161 9.06 -13.72 1.39
N GLU A 162 9.82 -14.62 2.03
CA GLU A 162 11.13 -15.09 1.55
C GLU A 162 11.19 -16.62 1.37
N THR A 163 10.29 -17.37 2.02
CA THR A 163 10.30 -18.83 1.97
C THR A 163 9.01 -19.46 1.47
N VAL A 164 9.09 -20.70 1.01
CA VAL A 164 7.92 -21.47 0.57
C VAL A 164 6.98 -21.79 1.73
N GLU A 165 7.51 -21.98 2.94
CA GLU A 165 6.73 -22.25 4.14
C GLU A 165 5.86 -21.03 4.49
N GLN A 166 6.44 -19.81 4.44
CA GLN A 166 5.70 -18.57 4.63
C GLN A 166 4.60 -18.44 3.58
N LEU A 167 4.91 -18.64 2.31
CA LEU A 167 3.95 -18.58 1.22
C LEU A 167 2.78 -19.54 1.45
N MET A 168 3.06 -20.82 1.73
CA MET A 168 2.02 -21.83 1.93
C MET A 168 1.11 -21.49 3.13
N PHE A 169 1.70 -21.01 4.23
CA PHE A 169 0.93 -20.61 5.41
C PHE A 169 -0.01 -19.43 5.09
N LEU A 170 0.50 -18.39 4.42
CA LEU A 170 -0.30 -17.21 4.05
C LEU A 170 -1.39 -17.53 3.03
N CYS A 171 -1.12 -18.42 2.08
CA CYS A 171 -2.17 -18.93 1.18
C CYS A 171 -3.29 -19.65 1.93
N ASN A 172 -2.96 -20.41 3.00
CA ASN A 172 -3.95 -21.09 3.84
C ASN A 172 -4.75 -20.11 4.75
N LEU A 173 -4.27 -18.88 4.93
CA LEU A 173 -4.97 -17.81 5.63
C LEU A 173 -5.86 -16.95 4.71
N ASP A 174 -5.98 -17.32 3.43
CA ASP A 174 -6.71 -16.56 2.41
C ASP A 174 -6.22 -15.09 2.31
N CYS A 175 -4.88 -14.88 2.35
CA CYS A 175 -4.31 -13.59 1.99
C CYS A 175 -4.55 -13.32 0.50
N ASP A 176 -5.00 -12.09 0.18
CA ASP A 176 -5.36 -11.71 -1.18
C ASP A 176 -4.12 -11.49 -2.06
N ASP A 177 -3.10 -10.83 -1.50
CA ASP A 177 -1.84 -10.53 -2.17
C ASP A 177 -0.63 -10.92 -1.32
N ILE A 178 0.45 -11.34 -1.96
CA ILE A 178 1.71 -11.72 -1.29
C ILE A 178 2.88 -11.04 -2.00
N GLN A 179 3.69 -10.31 -1.25
CA GLN A 179 4.86 -9.59 -1.74
C GLN A 179 6.12 -10.01 -0.98
N GLY A 180 7.22 -10.22 -1.71
CA GLY A 180 8.50 -10.52 -1.06
C GLY A 180 9.56 -11.07 -2.00
N TYR A 181 10.76 -11.26 -1.44
CA TYR A 181 11.93 -11.76 -2.19
C TYR A 181 11.81 -13.22 -2.63
N TYR A 182 10.80 -13.92 -2.14
CA TYR A 182 10.42 -15.23 -2.70
C TYR A 182 10.10 -15.14 -4.20
N PHE A 183 9.42 -14.07 -4.62
CA PHE A 183 9.07 -13.86 -6.03
C PHE A 183 10.15 -13.09 -6.77
N SER A 184 10.50 -11.91 -6.26
CA SER A 184 11.51 -11.04 -6.86
C SER A 184 11.97 -9.96 -5.87
N ARG A 185 13.19 -9.49 -6.06
CA ARG A 185 13.64 -8.20 -5.51
C ARG A 185 13.06 -7.06 -6.33
N PRO A 186 13.06 -5.80 -5.80
CA PRO A 186 12.66 -4.64 -6.60
C PRO A 186 13.40 -4.59 -7.94
N LEU A 187 12.63 -4.44 -9.01
CA LEU A 187 13.13 -4.45 -10.38
C LEU A 187 13.00 -3.07 -11.03
N PRO A 188 13.93 -2.69 -11.90
CA PRO A 188 13.72 -1.60 -12.85
C PRO A 188 12.51 -1.90 -13.76
N VAL A 189 11.83 -0.83 -14.24
CA VAL A 189 10.59 -0.95 -15.04
C VAL A 189 10.72 -1.97 -16.18
N LYS A 190 11.84 -1.95 -16.92
CA LYS A 190 12.04 -2.88 -18.07
C LYS A 190 12.06 -4.34 -17.66
N GLU A 191 12.75 -4.66 -16.57
CA GLU A 191 12.83 -6.04 -16.06
C GLU A 191 11.47 -6.48 -15.50
N TYR A 192 10.74 -5.57 -14.85
CA TYR A 192 9.36 -5.82 -14.40
C TYR A 192 8.42 -6.13 -15.58
N GLU A 193 8.52 -5.38 -16.69
CA GLU A 193 7.76 -5.63 -17.92
C GLU A 193 8.06 -7.01 -18.54
N GLU A 194 9.29 -7.50 -18.42
CA GLU A 194 9.68 -8.84 -18.86
C GLU A 194 9.02 -9.92 -17.97
N CYS A 195 9.10 -9.76 -16.65
CA CYS A 195 8.43 -10.65 -15.70
C CYS A 195 6.92 -10.73 -15.93
N LEU A 196 6.25 -9.59 -16.20
CA LEU A 196 4.81 -9.58 -16.49
C LEU A 196 4.46 -10.38 -17.76
N LYS A 197 5.30 -10.34 -18.78
CA LYS A 197 5.08 -11.11 -20.00
C LYS A 197 5.21 -12.62 -19.77
N GLU A 198 6.16 -13.01 -18.93
CA GLU A 198 6.36 -14.43 -18.58
C GLU A 198 5.22 -14.97 -17.70
N ALA A 199 4.70 -14.16 -16.78
CA ALA A 199 3.58 -14.56 -15.92
C ALA A 199 2.22 -14.63 -16.65
N CYS A 200 2.10 -14.01 -17.83
CA CYS A 200 0.89 -14.02 -18.64
C CYS A 200 0.88 -15.10 -19.73
N MET A 201 1.93 -15.91 -19.84
CA MET A 201 2.02 -17.08 -20.74
C MET A 201 1.62 -18.36 -20.01
#